data_79da6b504f2a49228a04c5e23589e8c1
#
_entry.id   79da6b504f2a49228a04c5e23589e8c1
#
_cell.length_a   1.000
_cell.length_b   1.000
_cell.length_c   1.000
_cell.angle_alpha   90.00
_cell.angle_beta   90.00
_cell.angle_gamma   90.00
#
_symmetry.space_group_name_H-M   'P 1'
#
loop_
_entity.id
_entity.type
_entity.pdbx_description
1 polymer ?
#
loop_
_entity_poly.entity_id
_entity_poly.type
_entity_poly.pdbx_seq_one_letter_code
_entity_poly.pdbx_strand_id
1 'polypeptide(L)'
;MKNDRKEAFIQYLASKNDWCTATSLANYFKVSTRTIRKYANEINQDQIIIASSPQGYQLISRTQVKTDDNPTSPMDRMKVILKELILHSEGVNIFDLGDRLFLSVSSIENDIVHANKIIKTYQLKIRHRKDMLILTGEERDKRKLMSFIISQETSNEFLSLKAVQDSFPDYDVSLLKNEIVSILSEHNLYVNDYIMNNILLHLVITVDRIKNNNSVIQTTDLHKLKSNLETKAANKIADFLEAQYSIRFNESERYNFILLLSSKTTLLNYQSLTPSSLNHYVDEHYVNLSKKLLEKVHERYFIEILDDEFFVNFTLHIRNLIFRAKNEQMAKNPLTHKLKHSYPLIYELAVFISNQIQLMENIHIKEDEISYIAFHIGSYFERKVSLEKKILCAVICPNYYDMQVQLIQKLEKKFHDSLEIIKVSSDSSEVALLEEIDLIISTLPLQKEQVPSVFVHPYLTEEDYEYIQSQINKLNKQKKIRNLKQYLDLYFDEDLFMKNVYLDSDEAYIAFMSNLLYEKGYVSQDYGKSVLERERMSSTSFNNNVAVPHSMHMDAEKTGICIMILDRPVNWGKEKVQAIVMISINKHQRELFSPFFEGVINILSEWKNVNELIKAKDYEDFMDKMTRLLHES
;
A
#
# COMPACT_ATOMS: atom_id res chain seq x y z
N MET A 1 19.18 21.90 -17.39
CA MET A 1 20.27 22.70 -16.81
C MET A 1 20.56 22.48 -15.33
N LYS A 2 19.60 22.32 -14.41
CA LYS A 2 19.90 22.01 -12.99
C LYS A 2 20.29 20.54 -12.74
N ASN A 3 19.70 19.58 -13.44
CA ASN A 3 20.03 18.16 -13.33
C ASN A 3 21.42 17.83 -13.88
N ASP A 4 21.82 18.44 -14.99
CA ASP A 4 23.12 18.18 -15.62
C ASP A 4 24.31 18.52 -14.70
N ARG A 5 24.14 19.53 -13.83
CA ARG A 5 25.18 19.92 -12.86
C ARG A 5 25.30 18.98 -11.67
N LYS A 6 24.19 18.36 -11.25
CA LYS A 6 24.20 17.34 -10.18
C LYS A 6 24.84 16.05 -10.67
N GLU A 7 24.52 15.63 -11.88
CA GLU A 7 25.15 14.49 -12.54
C GLU A 7 26.66 14.69 -12.71
N ALA A 8 27.07 15.85 -13.19
CA ALA A 8 28.49 16.22 -13.30
C ALA A 8 29.19 16.21 -11.93
N PHE A 9 28.50 16.61 -10.86
CA PHE A 9 29.03 16.56 -9.50
C PHE A 9 29.26 15.13 -9.00
N ILE A 10 28.31 14.21 -9.23
CA ILE A 10 28.46 12.79 -8.92
C ILE A 10 29.62 12.16 -9.72
N GLN A 11 29.68 12.43 -11.03
CA GLN A 11 30.75 11.91 -11.90
C GLN A 11 32.13 12.42 -11.49
N TYR A 12 32.23 13.67 -11.06
CA TYR A 12 33.49 14.23 -10.57
C TYR A 12 33.97 13.55 -9.29
N LEU A 13 33.07 13.35 -8.30
CA LEU A 13 33.39 12.62 -7.06
C LEU A 13 33.74 11.16 -7.35
N ALA A 14 33.06 10.52 -8.30
CA ALA A 14 33.38 9.16 -8.73
C ALA A 14 34.79 9.05 -9.35
N SER A 15 35.19 10.07 -10.12
CA SER A 15 36.52 10.08 -10.76
C SER A 15 37.69 10.28 -9.77
N LYS A 16 37.44 10.90 -8.62
CA LYS A 16 38.46 11.20 -7.61
C LYS A 16 38.68 10.05 -6.63
N ASN A 17 37.62 9.29 -6.36
CA ASN A 17 37.60 8.15 -5.42
C ASN A 17 38.20 8.46 -4.03
N ASP A 18 38.22 9.75 -3.64
CA ASP A 18 38.81 10.29 -2.41
C ASP A 18 38.02 11.51 -1.94
N TRP A 19 38.31 11.96 -0.71
CA TRP A 19 37.69 13.14 -0.11
C TRP A 19 38.02 14.44 -0.86
N CYS A 20 37.02 15.17 -1.29
CA CYS A 20 37.15 16.45 -1.97
C CYS A 20 36.64 17.59 -1.10
N THR A 21 37.47 18.55 -0.74
CA THR A 21 37.05 19.68 0.10
C THR A 21 35.96 20.52 -0.56
N ALA A 22 35.08 21.11 0.26
CA ALA A 22 34.04 22.01 -0.24
C ALA A 22 34.61 23.17 -1.09
N THR A 23 35.80 23.66 -0.73
CA THR A 23 36.48 24.75 -1.43
C THR A 23 37.02 24.28 -2.81
N SER A 24 37.63 23.10 -2.88
CA SER A 24 38.12 22.58 -4.18
C SER A 24 36.96 22.32 -5.15
N LEU A 25 35.86 21.77 -4.66
CA LEU A 25 34.64 21.54 -5.43
C LEU A 25 33.99 22.86 -5.89
N ALA A 26 33.91 23.85 -5.00
CA ALA A 26 33.39 25.17 -5.31
C ALA A 26 34.18 25.86 -6.43
N ASN A 27 35.52 25.77 -6.39
CA ASN A 27 36.41 26.31 -7.39
C ASN A 27 36.26 25.58 -8.75
N TYR A 28 36.18 24.25 -8.74
CA TYR A 28 36.03 23.45 -9.95
C TYR A 28 34.71 23.73 -10.68
N PHE A 29 33.61 23.74 -9.92
CA PHE A 29 32.25 23.97 -10.49
C PHE A 29 31.92 25.46 -10.64
N LYS A 30 32.81 26.39 -10.25
CA LYS A 30 32.62 27.85 -10.27
C LYS A 30 31.32 28.26 -9.55
N VAL A 31 31.10 27.70 -8.34
CA VAL A 31 29.95 27.99 -7.49
C VAL A 31 30.39 28.25 -6.04
N SER A 32 29.49 28.71 -5.18
CA SER A 32 29.80 28.90 -3.77
C SER A 32 29.86 27.56 -3.02
N THR A 33 30.60 27.49 -1.90
CA THR A 33 30.62 26.33 -1.00
C THR A 33 29.23 26.02 -0.47
N ARG A 34 28.36 27.04 -0.31
CA ARG A 34 26.94 26.88 0.04
C ARG A 34 26.18 26.11 -1.05
N THR A 35 26.50 26.37 -2.32
CA THR A 35 25.89 25.65 -3.45
C THR A 35 26.34 24.19 -3.51
N ILE A 36 27.60 23.91 -3.18
CA ILE A 36 28.13 22.54 -3.07
C ILE A 36 27.37 21.75 -1.98
N ARG A 37 27.19 22.35 -0.80
CA ARG A 37 26.38 21.76 0.28
C ARG A 37 24.93 21.47 -0.17
N LYS A 38 24.36 22.42 -0.92
CA LYS A 38 23.01 22.26 -1.46
C LYS A 38 22.94 21.09 -2.46
N TYR A 39 23.92 20.95 -3.34
CA TYR A 39 23.97 19.82 -4.29
C TYR A 39 24.10 18.48 -3.56
N ALA A 40 25.00 18.35 -2.61
CA ALA A 40 25.14 17.13 -1.82
C ALA A 40 23.85 16.74 -1.08
N ASN A 41 23.20 17.72 -0.44
CA ASN A 41 21.93 17.50 0.26
C ASN A 41 20.79 17.11 -0.70
N GLU A 42 20.65 17.78 -1.83
CA GLU A 42 19.62 17.48 -2.81
C GLU A 42 19.83 16.12 -3.51
N ILE A 43 21.08 15.69 -3.69
CA ILE A 43 21.40 14.36 -4.24
C ILE A 43 21.09 13.26 -3.22
N ASN A 44 21.33 13.54 -1.95
CA ASN A 44 21.09 12.59 -0.85
C ASN A 44 19.63 12.55 -0.36
N GLN A 45 18.71 13.33 -0.97
CA GLN A 45 17.29 13.31 -0.58
C GLN A 45 16.61 11.97 -0.83
N ASP A 46 16.99 11.28 -1.90
CA ASP A 46 16.38 10.01 -2.31
C ASP A 46 17.23 8.78 -1.93
N GLN A 47 18.55 8.94 -1.88
CA GLN A 47 19.51 7.89 -1.45
C GLN A 47 20.82 8.55 -1.00
N ILE A 48 21.39 8.11 0.12
CA ILE A 48 22.70 8.60 0.58
C ILE A 48 23.78 8.04 -0.36
N ILE A 49 24.24 8.90 -1.26
CA ILE A 49 25.27 8.57 -2.26
C ILE A 49 26.58 9.32 -1.94
N ILE A 50 26.51 10.46 -1.24
CA ILE A 50 27.65 11.34 -0.96
C ILE A 50 27.84 11.45 0.56
N ALA A 51 29.00 10.97 1.04
CA ALA A 51 29.44 11.22 2.41
C ALA A 51 29.90 12.67 2.58
N SER A 52 29.64 13.25 3.75
CA SER A 52 30.10 14.57 4.16
C SER A 52 30.84 14.46 5.49
N SER A 53 32.07 14.99 5.55
CA SER A 53 32.91 15.00 6.75
C SER A 53 33.71 16.33 6.83
N PRO A 54 34.44 16.59 7.90
CA PRO A 54 35.39 17.73 7.98
C PRO A 54 36.42 17.71 6.85
N GLN A 55 36.70 16.54 6.25
CA GLN A 55 37.63 16.40 5.11
C GLN A 55 37.00 16.79 3.76
N GLY A 56 35.66 16.92 3.69
CA GLY A 56 34.93 17.31 2.48
C GLY A 56 33.81 16.35 2.10
N TYR A 57 33.71 16.05 0.81
CA TYR A 57 32.70 15.19 0.19
C TYR A 57 33.33 14.03 -0.54
N GLN A 58 32.77 12.83 -0.44
CA GLN A 58 33.19 11.61 -1.13
C GLN A 58 31.98 10.83 -1.61
N LEU A 59 32.07 10.20 -2.78
CA LEU A 59 31.04 9.28 -3.26
C LEU A 59 31.16 7.93 -2.54
N ILE A 60 30.05 7.44 -1.97
CA ILE A 60 29.98 6.13 -1.30
C ILE A 60 29.42 5.12 -2.28
N SER A 61 30.15 4.04 -2.57
CA SER A 61 29.60 2.91 -3.32
C SER A 61 28.66 2.11 -2.40
N ARG A 62 27.57 1.55 -2.94
CA ARG A 62 26.52 0.77 -2.22
C ARG A 62 27.01 -0.34 -1.29
N THR A 63 28.28 -0.75 -1.39
CA THR A 63 28.90 -1.86 -0.63
C THR A 63 29.73 -1.41 0.57
N GLN A 64 29.85 -0.12 0.87
CA GLN A 64 30.73 0.40 1.93
C GLN A 64 30.02 1.25 2.99
N VAL A 65 28.74 1.08 3.20
CA VAL A 65 28.11 1.65 4.41
C VAL A 65 28.45 0.73 5.58
N LYS A 66 29.66 0.84 6.11
CA LYS A 66 29.88 0.53 7.53
C LYS A 66 29.26 1.67 8.32
N THR A 67 28.29 1.33 9.13
CA THR A 67 27.68 2.21 10.12
C THR A 67 28.77 2.74 11.08
N ASP A 68 29.27 3.94 10.82
CA ASP A 68 29.81 4.77 11.91
C ASP A 68 28.60 5.25 12.72
N ASP A 69 28.56 4.92 14.00
CA ASP A 69 27.48 5.14 14.96
C ASP A 69 27.14 6.61 15.24
N ASN A 70 27.61 7.56 14.43
CA ASN A 70 27.32 8.97 14.60
C ASN A 70 26.14 9.41 13.74
N PRO A 71 25.04 9.88 14.35
CA PRO A 71 23.84 10.33 13.64
C PRO A 71 24.16 11.55 12.77
N THR A 72 24.12 11.38 11.45
CA THR A 72 24.55 12.39 10.48
C THR A 72 23.46 13.41 10.14
N SER A 73 22.18 13.03 10.27
CA SER A 73 21.06 13.94 10.01
C SER A 73 20.43 14.50 11.29
N PRO A 74 19.79 15.70 11.25
CA PRO A 74 19.02 16.21 12.39
C PRO A 74 17.95 15.25 12.88
N MET A 75 17.35 14.47 11.97
CA MET A 75 16.31 13.49 12.30
C MET A 75 16.90 12.29 13.06
N ASP A 76 18.07 11.80 12.67
CA ASP A 76 18.73 10.68 13.33
C ASP A 76 19.22 11.06 14.71
N ARG A 77 19.79 12.27 14.86
CA ARG A 77 20.17 12.82 16.18
C ARG A 77 18.98 12.90 17.12
N MET A 78 17.85 13.41 16.61
CA MET A 78 16.62 13.50 17.39
C MET A 78 16.13 12.12 17.84
N LYS A 79 16.22 11.07 16.99
CA LYS A 79 15.86 9.69 17.37
C LYS A 79 16.75 9.19 18.52
N VAL A 80 18.06 9.43 18.44
CA VAL A 80 19.01 9.06 19.51
C VAL A 80 18.68 9.79 20.81
N ILE A 81 18.46 11.12 20.76
CA ILE A 81 18.07 11.91 21.93
C ILE A 81 16.79 11.37 22.58
N LEU A 82 15.77 11.07 21.78
CA LEU A 82 14.50 10.54 22.28
C LEU A 82 14.65 9.14 22.89
N LYS A 83 15.44 8.24 22.27
CA LYS A 83 15.76 6.92 22.85
C LYS A 83 16.40 7.06 24.24
N GLU A 84 17.42 7.88 24.34
CA GLU A 84 18.11 8.15 25.62
C GLU A 84 17.15 8.66 26.69
N LEU A 85 16.28 9.61 26.34
CA LEU A 85 15.29 10.17 27.26
C LEU A 85 14.20 9.17 27.68
N ILE A 86 13.88 8.20 26.84
CA ILE A 86 12.95 7.11 27.18
C ILE A 86 13.63 6.11 28.13
N LEU A 87 14.88 5.73 27.85
CA LEU A 87 15.62 4.76 28.64
C LEU A 87 15.95 5.29 30.05
N HIS A 88 16.27 6.58 30.17
CA HIS A 88 16.64 7.20 31.43
C HIS A 88 15.48 8.03 32.00
N SER A 89 14.64 7.40 32.83
CA SER A 89 13.44 8.04 33.41
C SER A 89 13.75 9.21 34.36
N GLU A 90 14.91 9.19 35.02
CA GLU A 90 15.41 10.29 35.88
C GLU A 90 15.89 11.51 35.08
N GLY A 91 16.02 11.35 33.76
CA GLY A 91 16.51 12.36 32.83
C GLY A 91 17.95 12.14 32.39
N VAL A 92 18.38 12.94 31.43
CA VAL A 92 19.73 12.92 30.85
C VAL A 92 20.34 14.31 30.96
N ASN A 93 21.60 14.39 31.40
CA ASN A 93 22.31 15.65 31.44
C ASN A 93 22.62 16.16 30.03
N ILE A 94 22.31 17.42 29.72
CA ILE A 94 22.45 18.02 28.41
C ILE A 94 23.91 18.09 27.94
N PHE A 95 24.86 18.29 28.90
CA PHE A 95 26.29 18.34 28.59
C PHE A 95 26.83 16.95 28.26
N ASP A 96 26.45 15.91 29.05
CA ASP A 96 26.83 14.52 28.79
C ASP A 96 26.28 14.04 27.45
N LEU A 97 25.06 14.48 27.10
CA LEU A 97 24.45 14.19 25.81
C LEU A 97 25.21 14.90 24.68
N GLY A 98 25.64 16.13 24.89
CA GLY A 98 26.48 16.91 23.98
C GLY A 98 27.82 16.22 23.67
N ASP A 99 28.50 15.79 24.73
CA ASP A 99 29.80 15.11 24.62
C ASP A 99 29.65 13.77 23.84
N ARG A 100 28.60 12.97 24.15
CA ARG A 100 28.35 11.70 23.46
C ARG A 100 27.99 11.86 21.98
N LEU A 101 27.24 12.91 21.64
CA LEU A 101 26.79 13.16 20.26
C LEU A 101 27.72 14.10 19.48
N PHE A 102 28.79 14.59 20.12
CA PHE A 102 29.70 15.62 19.58
C PHE A 102 28.95 16.88 19.11
N LEU A 103 27.98 17.35 19.91
CA LEU A 103 27.12 18.49 19.63
C LEU A 103 27.26 19.59 20.65
N SER A 104 27.09 20.83 20.23
CA SER A 104 26.92 21.94 21.14
C SER A 104 25.57 21.89 21.87
N VAL A 105 25.48 22.42 23.08
CA VAL A 105 24.23 22.52 23.81
C VAL A 105 23.15 23.24 23.01
N SER A 106 23.50 24.30 22.28
CA SER A 106 22.56 25.03 21.43
C SER A 106 22.02 24.20 20.28
N SER A 107 22.82 23.25 19.73
CA SER A 107 22.34 22.31 18.70
C SER A 107 21.33 21.32 19.28
N ILE A 108 21.59 20.80 20.49
CA ILE A 108 20.66 19.89 21.17
C ILE A 108 19.36 20.61 21.52
N GLU A 109 19.42 21.87 22.00
CA GLU A 109 18.22 22.66 22.27
C GLU A 109 17.35 22.86 21.04
N ASN A 110 17.96 23.13 19.89
CA ASN A 110 17.24 23.19 18.61
C ASN A 110 16.60 21.84 18.23
N ASP A 111 17.33 20.74 18.38
CA ASP A 111 16.80 19.40 18.11
C ASP A 111 15.63 19.06 19.07
N ILE A 112 15.68 19.49 20.34
CA ILE A 112 14.60 19.35 21.34
C ILE A 112 13.34 20.15 20.92
N VAL A 113 13.49 21.36 20.38
CA VAL A 113 12.35 22.15 19.89
C VAL A 113 11.63 21.40 18.77
N HIS A 114 12.37 20.76 17.86
CA HIS A 114 11.80 19.94 16.80
C HIS A 114 11.20 18.63 17.35
N ALA A 115 11.90 17.96 18.26
CA ALA A 115 11.41 16.76 18.93
C ALA A 115 10.07 16.99 19.63
N ASN A 116 9.93 18.10 20.38
CA ASN A 116 8.69 18.44 21.07
C ASN A 116 7.48 18.63 20.13
N LYS A 117 7.69 19.04 18.88
CA LYS A 117 6.59 19.11 17.88
C LYS A 117 6.10 17.71 17.50
N ILE A 118 7.02 16.76 17.35
CA ILE A 118 6.70 15.37 16.95
C ILE A 118 6.07 14.61 18.12
N ILE A 119 6.70 14.66 19.31
CA ILE A 119 6.23 13.89 20.47
C ILE A 119 4.92 14.42 21.07
N LYS A 120 4.50 15.63 20.70
CA LYS A 120 3.19 16.17 21.08
C LYS A 120 2.03 15.27 20.63
N THR A 121 2.16 14.59 19.50
CA THR A 121 1.16 13.62 18.99
C THR A 121 1.03 12.39 19.89
N TYR A 122 2.05 12.12 20.71
CA TYR A 122 2.07 11.06 21.72
C TYR A 122 1.72 11.59 23.13
N GLN A 123 1.26 12.83 23.26
CA GLN A 123 1.00 13.47 24.56
C GLN A 123 2.23 13.55 25.47
N LEU A 124 3.43 13.53 24.90
CA LEU A 124 4.70 13.61 25.59
C LEU A 124 5.31 15.00 25.47
N LYS A 125 6.18 15.35 26.43
CA LYS A 125 6.90 16.63 26.44
C LYS A 125 8.27 16.47 27.08
N ILE A 126 9.33 17.03 26.46
CA ILE A 126 10.66 17.19 27.06
C ILE A 126 10.65 18.45 27.88
N ARG A 127 11.05 18.36 29.16
CA ARG A 127 11.19 19.46 30.09
C ARG A 127 12.63 19.59 30.54
N HIS A 128 13.07 20.84 30.74
CA HIS A 128 14.33 21.17 31.40
C HIS A 128 14.13 21.28 32.92
N ARG A 129 15.00 20.62 33.65
CA ARG A 129 15.14 20.81 35.12
C ARG A 129 16.62 21.04 35.43
N LYS A 130 17.04 22.30 35.49
CA LYS A 130 18.45 22.70 35.45
C LYS A 130 19.10 22.13 34.18
N ASP A 131 20.19 21.39 34.33
CA ASP A 131 20.93 20.78 33.21
C ASP A 131 20.39 19.41 32.78
N MET A 132 19.30 18.96 33.39
CA MET A 132 18.67 17.68 33.10
C MET A 132 17.50 17.84 32.12
N LEU A 133 17.49 17.01 31.09
CA LEU A 133 16.39 16.82 30.15
C LEU A 133 15.55 15.64 30.60
N ILE A 134 14.26 15.85 30.82
CA ILE A 134 13.34 14.80 31.31
C ILE A 134 12.17 14.66 30.35
N LEU A 135 11.88 13.43 29.91
CA LEU A 135 10.69 13.12 29.11
C LEU A 135 9.49 12.85 30.04
N THR A 136 8.51 13.73 29.98
CA THR A 136 7.29 13.66 30.81
C THR A 136 6.08 13.19 29.98
N GLY A 137 5.21 12.37 30.59
CA GLY A 137 3.98 11.79 30.02
C GLY A 137 3.82 10.35 30.48
N GLU A 138 2.74 9.71 30.02
CA GLU A 138 2.37 8.35 30.40
C GLU A 138 3.38 7.31 29.86
N GLU A 139 3.63 6.25 30.65
CA GLU A 139 4.55 5.18 30.25
C GLU A 139 4.11 4.48 28.95
N ARG A 140 2.80 4.28 28.78
CA ARG A 140 2.20 3.74 27.54
C ARG A 140 2.60 4.55 26.31
N ASP A 141 2.62 5.87 26.41
CA ASP A 141 2.93 6.75 25.29
C ASP A 141 4.44 6.81 25.01
N LYS A 142 5.27 6.68 26.06
CA LYS A 142 6.74 6.51 25.89
C LYS A 142 7.07 5.24 25.13
N ARG A 143 6.40 4.11 25.43
CA ARG A 143 6.58 2.83 24.71
C ARG A 143 6.11 2.92 23.26
N LYS A 144 4.99 3.61 22.98
CA LYS A 144 4.53 3.88 21.62
C LYS A 144 5.57 4.69 20.83
N LEU A 145 6.17 5.71 21.46
CA LEU A 145 7.23 6.50 20.83
C LEU A 145 8.48 5.65 20.57
N MET A 146 8.90 4.80 21.52
CA MET A 146 10.04 3.88 21.34
C MET A 146 9.84 2.94 20.18
N SER A 147 8.67 2.29 20.11
CA SER A 147 8.29 1.41 19.01
C SER A 147 8.30 2.16 17.65
N PHE A 148 7.82 3.40 17.63
CA PHE A 148 7.87 4.23 16.43
C PHE A 148 9.30 4.56 15.98
N ILE A 149 10.18 4.95 16.91
CA ILE A 149 11.57 5.28 16.59
C ILE A 149 12.27 4.07 15.98
N ILE A 150 12.17 2.90 16.61
CA ILE A 150 12.79 1.66 16.11
C ILE A 150 12.24 1.25 14.76
N SER A 151 10.93 1.36 14.54
CA SER A 151 10.32 1.07 13.24
C SER A 151 10.75 2.03 12.13
N GLN A 152 11.13 3.27 12.46
CA GLN A 152 11.64 4.26 11.50
C GLN A 152 13.13 4.06 11.15
N GLU A 153 13.88 3.31 11.96
CA GLU A 153 15.27 2.95 11.65
C GLU A 153 15.36 1.93 10.51
N THR A 154 14.29 1.19 10.24
CA THR A 154 14.21 0.20 9.15
C THR A 154 13.83 0.80 7.78
N SER A 155 14.01 2.12 7.60
CA SER A 155 13.88 2.84 6.31
C SER A 155 12.82 2.28 5.35
N ASN A 156 11.52 2.54 5.63
CA ASN A 156 10.37 2.16 4.79
C ASN A 156 10.22 0.65 4.46
N GLU A 157 10.99 -0.23 5.10
CA GLU A 157 10.87 -1.68 4.99
C GLU A 157 10.11 -2.25 6.21
N PHE A 158 9.65 -3.49 6.07
CA PHE A 158 9.04 -4.22 7.18
C PHE A 158 10.07 -4.42 8.31
N LEU A 159 9.64 -4.25 9.56
CA LEU A 159 10.46 -4.50 10.74
C LEU A 159 11.07 -5.90 10.70
N SER A 160 12.39 -5.97 10.64
CA SER A 160 13.11 -7.24 10.64
C SER A 160 13.47 -7.70 12.06
N LEU A 161 13.62 -9.02 12.25
CA LEU A 161 14.09 -9.58 13.52
C LEU A 161 15.45 -9.00 13.93
N LYS A 162 16.34 -8.78 12.95
CA LYS A 162 17.65 -8.19 13.16
C LYS A 162 17.54 -6.77 13.73
N ALA A 163 16.64 -5.94 13.22
CA ALA A 163 16.45 -4.58 13.72
C ALA A 163 16.00 -4.56 15.20
N VAL A 164 15.16 -5.52 15.61
CA VAL A 164 14.78 -5.68 17.01
C VAL A 164 15.98 -6.12 17.85
N GLN A 165 16.77 -7.09 17.38
CA GLN A 165 17.98 -7.57 18.06
C GLN A 165 19.03 -6.49 18.20
N ASP A 166 19.30 -5.72 17.16
CA ASP A 166 20.30 -4.63 17.17
C ASP A 166 19.89 -3.51 18.14
N SER A 167 18.57 -3.26 18.30
CA SER A 167 18.04 -2.25 19.23
C SER A 167 18.07 -2.70 20.70
N PHE A 168 18.11 -4.02 20.94
CA PHE A 168 18.09 -4.62 22.27
C PHE A 168 19.09 -5.78 22.36
N PRO A 169 20.40 -5.50 22.37
CA PRO A 169 21.45 -6.52 22.31
C PRO A 169 21.48 -7.45 23.54
N ASP A 170 20.96 -7.01 24.68
CA ASP A 170 20.93 -7.79 25.94
C ASP A 170 19.84 -8.87 25.95
N TYR A 171 19.00 -8.95 24.93
CA TYR A 171 17.89 -9.88 24.83
C TYR A 171 18.10 -10.84 23.65
N ASP A 172 17.96 -12.14 23.86
CA ASP A 172 17.96 -13.12 22.75
C ASP A 172 16.60 -13.14 22.07
N VAL A 173 16.44 -12.30 21.04
CA VAL A 173 15.17 -12.13 20.32
C VAL A 173 14.83 -13.40 19.53
N SER A 174 15.83 -14.18 19.11
CA SER A 174 15.60 -15.46 18.40
C SER A 174 15.03 -16.52 19.32
N LEU A 175 15.56 -16.64 20.54
CA LEU A 175 14.99 -17.51 21.58
C LEU A 175 13.54 -17.13 21.89
N LEU A 176 13.31 -15.83 22.12
CA LEU A 176 11.95 -15.32 22.39
C LEU A 176 10.98 -15.67 21.25
N LYS A 177 11.39 -15.48 19.99
CA LYS A 177 10.57 -15.85 18.84
C LYS A 177 10.18 -17.33 18.87
N ASN A 178 11.14 -18.22 19.09
CA ASN A 178 10.89 -19.66 19.08
C ASN A 178 9.92 -20.09 20.19
N GLU A 179 10.12 -19.58 21.39
CA GLU A 179 9.24 -19.90 22.53
C GLU A 179 7.82 -19.36 22.35
N ILE A 180 7.68 -18.12 21.85
CA ILE A 180 6.36 -17.54 21.57
C ILE A 180 5.65 -18.32 20.46
N VAL A 181 6.34 -18.71 19.38
CA VAL A 181 5.75 -19.54 18.32
C VAL A 181 5.28 -20.88 18.89
N SER A 182 6.07 -21.52 19.75
CA SER A 182 5.71 -22.78 20.42
C SER A 182 4.42 -22.62 21.25
N ILE A 183 4.37 -21.60 22.11
CA ILE A 183 3.21 -21.33 22.96
C ILE A 183 1.96 -20.99 22.13
N LEU A 184 2.09 -20.18 21.08
CA LEU A 184 0.98 -19.86 20.20
C LEU A 184 0.43 -21.11 19.49
N SER A 185 1.33 -21.98 18.99
CA SER A 185 0.97 -23.23 18.33
C SER A 185 0.21 -24.18 19.26
N GLU A 186 0.64 -24.33 20.53
CA GLU A 186 -0.07 -25.13 21.55
C GLU A 186 -1.52 -24.64 21.79
N HIS A 187 -1.76 -23.35 21.54
CA HIS A 187 -3.09 -22.75 21.70
C HIS A 187 -3.83 -22.59 20.36
N ASN A 188 -3.38 -23.27 19.29
CA ASN A 188 -3.94 -23.17 17.95
C ASN A 188 -3.96 -21.72 17.39
N LEU A 189 -3.01 -20.89 17.79
CA LEU A 189 -2.84 -19.53 17.32
C LEU A 189 -1.66 -19.41 16.36
N TYR A 190 -1.80 -18.51 15.40
CA TYR A 190 -0.79 -18.22 14.39
C TYR A 190 -0.59 -16.70 14.22
N VAL A 191 0.63 -16.32 13.89
CA VAL A 191 1.01 -14.98 13.43
C VAL A 191 2.00 -15.11 12.30
N ASN A 192 1.92 -14.24 11.29
CA ASN A 192 2.94 -14.18 10.24
C ASN A 192 4.23 -13.51 10.77
N ASP A 193 5.35 -13.65 10.03
CA ASP A 193 6.65 -13.13 10.47
C ASP A 193 6.67 -11.62 10.71
N TYR A 194 5.95 -10.83 9.92
CA TYR A 194 5.86 -9.38 10.12
C TYR A 194 5.17 -9.03 11.44
N ILE A 195 4.04 -9.66 11.71
CA ILE A 195 3.30 -9.48 12.97
C ILE A 195 4.12 -9.99 14.14
N MET A 196 4.84 -11.12 13.99
CA MET A 196 5.71 -11.67 15.00
C MET A 196 6.81 -10.68 15.39
N ASN A 197 7.52 -10.11 14.43
CA ASN A 197 8.57 -9.11 14.72
C ASN A 197 8.01 -7.89 15.46
N ASN A 198 6.79 -7.49 15.15
CA ASN A 198 6.11 -6.39 15.83
C ASN A 198 5.72 -6.77 17.28
N ILE A 199 5.22 -7.99 17.50
CA ILE A 199 4.96 -8.51 18.86
C ILE A 199 6.25 -8.56 19.67
N LEU A 200 7.33 -9.10 19.09
CA LEU A 200 8.63 -9.19 19.73
C LEU A 200 9.16 -7.81 20.13
N LEU A 201 9.08 -6.81 19.25
CA LEU A 201 9.47 -5.43 19.57
C LEU A 201 8.70 -4.91 20.79
N HIS A 202 7.38 -5.05 20.81
CA HIS A 202 6.56 -4.60 21.94
C HIS A 202 6.89 -5.35 23.22
N LEU A 203 7.13 -6.67 23.15
CA LEU A 203 7.49 -7.48 24.32
C LEU A 203 8.86 -7.11 24.88
N VAL A 204 9.88 -6.97 24.03
CA VAL A 204 11.21 -6.61 24.48
C VAL A 204 11.20 -5.21 25.10
N ILE A 205 10.52 -4.23 24.51
CA ILE A 205 10.31 -2.91 25.11
C ILE A 205 9.63 -3.05 26.47
N THR A 206 8.58 -3.87 26.58
CA THR A 206 7.84 -4.05 27.84
C THR A 206 8.73 -4.67 28.93
N VAL A 207 9.45 -5.74 28.61
CA VAL A 207 10.37 -6.42 29.53
C VAL A 207 11.46 -5.46 30.02
N ASP A 208 12.10 -4.73 29.08
CA ASP A 208 13.13 -3.74 29.41
C ASP A 208 12.60 -2.64 30.33
N ARG A 209 11.43 -2.11 30.03
CA ARG A 209 10.80 -1.07 30.84
C ARG A 209 10.42 -1.55 32.24
N ILE A 210 9.87 -2.77 32.37
CA ILE A 210 9.55 -3.37 33.68
C ILE A 210 10.83 -3.61 34.49
N LYS A 211 11.89 -4.14 33.85
CA LYS A 211 13.19 -4.37 34.49
C LYS A 211 13.79 -3.07 35.07
N ASN A 212 13.53 -1.95 34.39
CA ASN A 212 13.97 -0.61 34.83
C ASN A 212 12.90 0.10 35.69
N ASN A 213 12.00 -0.62 36.36
CA ASN A 213 10.95 -0.12 37.25
C ASN A 213 9.96 0.89 36.63
N ASN A 214 9.76 0.79 35.29
CA ASN A 214 8.82 1.62 34.55
C ASN A 214 7.64 0.78 34.07
N SER A 215 6.71 0.49 34.94
CA SER A 215 5.48 -0.28 34.60
C SER A 215 4.31 0.63 34.27
N VAL A 216 3.45 0.19 33.36
CA VAL A 216 2.16 0.84 33.09
C VAL A 216 1.24 0.62 34.28
N ILE A 217 0.64 1.69 34.80
CA ILE A 217 -0.35 1.63 35.88
C ILE A 217 -1.64 2.25 35.34
N GLN A 218 -2.62 1.44 35.04
CA GLN A 218 -3.96 1.87 34.62
C GLN A 218 -5.01 1.11 35.42
N THR A 219 -6.15 1.75 35.68
CA THR A 219 -7.33 1.04 36.18
C THR A 219 -7.88 0.15 35.07
N THR A 220 -7.56 -1.13 35.09
CA THR A 220 -7.97 -2.12 34.10
C THR A 220 -8.99 -3.06 34.70
N ASP A 221 -10.00 -3.39 33.92
CA ASP A 221 -11.03 -4.34 34.32
C ASP A 221 -10.77 -5.68 33.58
N LEU A 222 -9.84 -6.47 34.12
CA LEU A 222 -9.50 -7.81 33.58
C LEU A 222 -10.71 -8.72 33.46
N HIS A 223 -11.73 -8.50 34.28
CA HIS A 223 -12.96 -9.30 34.25
C HIS A 223 -13.80 -9.14 32.99
N LYS A 224 -13.54 -8.06 32.22
CA LYS A 224 -14.16 -7.83 30.89
C LYS A 224 -13.55 -8.66 29.76
N LEU A 225 -12.34 -9.20 29.95
CA LEU A 225 -11.71 -10.06 28.97
C LEU A 225 -12.30 -11.48 29.08
N LYS A 226 -12.95 -11.93 28.01
CA LYS A 226 -13.39 -13.32 27.90
C LYS A 226 -12.15 -14.23 27.99
N SER A 227 -12.23 -15.33 28.75
CA SER A 227 -11.18 -16.36 28.74
C SER A 227 -11.21 -17.09 27.39
N ASN A 228 -10.45 -16.62 26.44
CA ASN A 228 -10.29 -17.20 25.11
C ASN A 228 -8.87 -17.76 24.92
N LEU A 229 -8.57 -18.29 23.74
CA LEU A 229 -7.27 -18.88 23.42
C LEU A 229 -6.15 -17.85 23.54
N GLU A 230 -6.39 -16.62 23.09
CA GLU A 230 -5.44 -15.52 23.13
C GLU A 230 -5.09 -15.12 24.59
N THR A 231 -6.07 -15.10 25.47
CA THR A 231 -5.85 -14.82 26.90
C THR A 231 -4.98 -15.89 27.55
N LYS A 232 -5.23 -17.19 27.24
CA LYS A 232 -4.42 -18.29 27.76
C LYS A 232 -2.99 -18.25 27.27
N ALA A 233 -2.80 -18.03 25.96
CA ALA A 233 -1.48 -17.90 25.35
C ALA A 233 -0.72 -16.68 25.91
N ALA A 234 -1.38 -15.53 26.06
CA ALA A 234 -0.78 -14.32 26.62
C ALA A 234 -0.28 -14.55 28.05
N ASN A 235 -1.08 -15.18 28.90
CA ASN A 235 -0.67 -15.48 30.28
C ASN A 235 0.52 -16.44 30.31
N LYS A 236 0.53 -17.50 29.48
CA LYS A 236 1.65 -18.45 29.42
C LYS A 236 2.95 -17.78 28.93
N ILE A 237 2.86 -16.88 27.93
CA ILE A 237 4.01 -16.09 27.47
C ILE A 237 4.46 -15.14 28.58
N ALA A 238 3.56 -14.46 29.28
CA ALA A 238 3.93 -13.57 30.39
C ALA A 238 4.64 -14.34 31.51
N ASP A 239 4.14 -15.53 31.90
CA ASP A 239 4.75 -16.39 32.91
C ASP A 239 6.17 -16.85 32.49
N PHE A 240 6.36 -17.19 31.21
CA PHE A 240 7.68 -17.50 30.64
C PHE A 240 8.63 -16.29 30.76
N LEU A 241 8.17 -15.09 30.37
CA LEU A 241 8.98 -13.86 30.45
C LEU A 241 9.33 -13.49 31.90
N GLU A 242 8.39 -13.67 32.85
CA GLU A 242 8.65 -13.46 34.29
C GLU A 242 9.77 -14.37 34.80
N ALA A 243 9.72 -15.64 34.42
CA ALA A 243 10.74 -16.63 34.81
C ALA A 243 12.10 -16.35 34.15
N GLN A 244 12.10 -16.04 32.84
CA GLN A 244 13.32 -15.84 32.07
C GLN A 244 14.10 -14.57 32.48
N TYR A 245 13.39 -13.48 32.77
CA TYR A 245 14.00 -12.17 33.03
C TYR A 245 13.90 -11.69 34.48
N SER A 246 13.35 -12.51 35.39
CA SER A 246 13.18 -12.20 36.83
C SER A 246 12.41 -10.90 37.05
N ILE A 247 11.34 -10.70 36.27
CA ILE A 247 10.42 -9.54 36.35
C ILE A 247 9.03 -9.99 36.80
N ARG A 248 8.13 -9.05 37.05
CA ARG A 248 6.71 -9.33 37.29
C ARG A 248 5.82 -8.41 36.46
N PHE A 249 4.90 -8.99 35.74
CA PHE A 249 3.82 -8.27 35.06
C PHE A 249 2.71 -7.95 36.06
N ASN A 250 2.43 -6.66 36.25
CA ASN A 250 1.21 -6.27 36.97
C ASN A 250 -0.04 -6.51 36.12
N GLU A 251 -1.23 -6.31 36.71
CA GLU A 251 -2.50 -6.53 36.00
C GLU A 251 -2.65 -5.68 34.72
N SER A 252 -2.19 -4.43 34.75
CA SER A 252 -2.25 -3.53 33.58
C SER A 252 -1.33 -4.01 32.45
N GLU A 253 -0.16 -4.53 32.76
CA GLU A 253 0.77 -5.08 31.78
C GLU A 253 0.20 -6.37 31.15
N ARG A 254 -0.32 -7.29 31.96
CA ARG A 254 -0.98 -8.50 31.46
C ARG A 254 -2.17 -8.15 30.57
N TYR A 255 -3.00 -7.18 30.97
CA TYR A 255 -4.12 -6.70 30.18
C TYR A 255 -3.68 -6.17 28.81
N ASN A 256 -2.70 -5.26 28.78
CA ASN A 256 -2.18 -4.70 27.54
C ASN A 256 -1.55 -5.76 26.63
N PHE A 257 -0.91 -6.78 27.21
CA PHE A 257 -0.35 -7.88 26.46
C PHE A 257 -1.43 -8.80 25.86
N ILE A 258 -2.50 -9.10 26.60
CA ILE A 258 -3.65 -9.84 26.08
C ILE A 258 -4.29 -9.06 24.92
N LEU A 259 -4.47 -7.73 25.04
CA LEU A 259 -4.98 -6.90 23.97
C LEU A 259 -4.08 -6.94 22.73
N LEU A 260 -2.75 -6.89 22.91
CA LEU A 260 -1.78 -6.97 21.82
C LEU A 260 -1.93 -8.28 21.06
N LEU A 261 -1.94 -9.43 21.75
CA LEU A 261 -2.12 -10.74 21.11
C LEU A 261 -3.49 -10.87 20.45
N SER A 262 -4.57 -10.56 21.16
CA SER A 262 -5.94 -10.65 20.62
C SER A 262 -6.15 -9.80 19.36
N SER A 263 -5.38 -8.72 19.20
CA SER A 263 -5.45 -7.84 18.03
C SER A 263 -4.67 -8.34 16.81
N LYS A 264 -3.75 -9.29 17.01
CA LYS A 264 -2.73 -9.66 16.01
C LYS A 264 -2.67 -11.14 15.67
N THR A 265 -3.21 -12.02 16.53
CA THR A 265 -3.23 -13.47 16.28
C THR A 265 -4.41 -13.88 15.42
N THR A 266 -4.24 -14.98 14.70
CA THR A 266 -5.29 -15.69 13.98
C THR A 266 -5.25 -17.19 14.34
N LEU A 267 -6.19 -17.99 13.84
CA LEU A 267 -6.20 -19.43 14.09
C LEU A 267 -5.14 -20.14 13.25
N LEU A 268 -4.44 -21.10 13.82
CA LEU A 268 -3.39 -21.85 13.12
C LEU A 268 -3.93 -22.60 11.89
N ASN A 269 -5.12 -23.20 12.02
CA ASN A 269 -5.74 -24.01 10.98
C ASN A 269 -6.77 -23.23 10.15
N TYR A 270 -6.61 -21.90 10.00
CA TYR A 270 -7.57 -21.06 9.28
C TYR A 270 -7.78 -21.51 7.83
N GLN A 271 -6.76 -22.09 7.18
CA GLN A 271 -6.85 -22.60 5.80
C GLN A 271 -7.78 -23.83 5.65
N SER A 272 -8.03 -24.56 6.73
CA SER A 272 -8.96 -25.70 6.74
C SER A 272 -10.38 -25.33 7.20
N LEU A 273 -10.61 -24.07 7.58
CA LEU A 273 -11.91 -23.60 8.00
C LEU A 273 -12.82 -23.38 6.80
N THR A 274 -14.07 -23.72 6.97
CA THR A 274 -15.17 -23.41 6.05
C THR A 274 -16.06 -22.31 6.64
N PRO A 275 -16.83 -21.59 5.82
CA PRO A 275 -17.79 -20.60 6.35
C PRO A 275 -18.75 -21.19 7.40
N SER A 276 -19.12 -22.46 7.28
CA SER A 276 -19.99 -23.15 8.24
C SER A 276 -19.32 -23.46 9.57
N SER A 277 -18.01 -23.77 9.56
CA SER A 277 -17.25 -24.06 10.80
C SER A 277 -16.77 -22.79 11.53
N LEU A 278 -16.77 -21.66 10.85
CA LEU A 278 -16.25 -20.40 11.38
C LEU A 278 -16.99 -19.92 12.63
N ASN A 279 -18.30 -20.19 12.74
CA ASN A 279 -19.12 -19.83 13.90
C ASN A 279 -18.68 -20.48 15.21
N HIS A 280 -17.87 -21.54 15.18
CA HIS A 280 -17.31 -22.15 16.40
C HIS A 280 -16.13 -21.35 16.98
N TYR A 281 -15.49 -20.51 16.16
CA TYR A 281 -14.27 -19.79 16.51
C TYR A 281 -14.44 -18.27 16.53
N VAL A 282 -15.45 -17.76 15.82
CA VAL A 282 -15.73 -16.33 15.65
C VAL A 282 -17.19 -16.07 16.02
N ASP A 283 -17.44 -14.97 16.71
CA ASP A 283 -18.79 -14.55 17.05
C ASP A 283 -19.62 -14.37 15.77
N GLU A 284 -20.84 -14.89 15.78
CA GLU A 284 -21.78 -14.84 14.64
C GLU A 284 -21.98 -13.41 14.11
N HIS A 285 -21.85 -12.40 14.99
CA HIS A 285 -21.90 -11.00 14.61
C HIS A 285 -20.91 -10.65 13.48
N TYR A 286 -19.64 -11.08 13.59
CA TYR A 286 -18.61 -10.79 12.59
C TYR A 286 -18.83 -11.56 11.29
N VAL A 287 -19.36 -12.79 11.37
CA VAL A 287 -19.71 -13.59 10.19
C VAL A 287 -20.82 -12.90 9.41
N ASN A 288 -21.88 -12.47 10.09
CA ASN A 288 -23.01 -11.76 9.49
C ASN A 288 -22.59 -10.37 8.96
N LEU A 289 -21.71 -9.67 9.68
CA LEU A 289 -21.16 -8.40 9.22
C LEU A 289 -20.39 -8.57 7.92
N SER A 290 -19.49 -9.57 7.85
CA SER A 290 -18.69 -9.84 6.64
C SER A 290 -19.57 -10.17 5.44
N LYS A 291 -20.63 -10.98 5.61
CA LYS A 291 -21.61 -11.25 4.54
C LYS A 291 -22.25 -9.95 4.04
N LYS A 292 -22.77 -9.11 4.95
CA LYS A 292 -23.37 -7.83 4.59
C LYS A 292 -22.41 -6.88 3.88
N LEU A 293 -21.13 -6.89 4.27
CA LEU A 293 -20.11 -6.07 3.60
C LEU A 293 -19.89 -6.52 2.16
N LEU A 294 -19.78 -7.83 1.92
CA LEU A 294 -19.61 -8.40 0.57
C LEU A 294 -20.87 -8.23 -0.28
N GLU A 295 -22.07 -8.38 0.29
CA GLU A 295 -23.33 -8.05 -0.38
C GLU A 295 -23.35 -6.58 -0.83
N LYS A 296 -22.96 -5.64 0.03
CA LYS A 296 -22.86 -4.21 -0.32
C LYS A 296 -21.79 -3.93 -1.39
N VAL A 297 -20.67 -4.66 -1.40
CA VAL A 297 -19.68 -4.59 -2.47
C VAL A 297 -20.29 -5.08 -3.79
N HIS A 298 -21.01 -6.20 -3.75
CA HIS A 298 -21.71 -6.71 -4.93
C HIS A 298 -22.78 -5.72 -5.43
N GLU A 299 -23.62 -5.21 -4.55
CA GLU A 299 -24.65 -4.22 -4.90
C GLU A 299 -24.08 -2.96 -5.53
N ARG A 300 -22.87 -2.54 -5.10
CA ARG A 300 -22.27 -1.29 -5.55
C ARG A 300 -21.36 -1.46 -6.77
N TYR A 301 -20.51 -2.48 -6.77
CA TYR A 301 -19.44 -2.67 -7.78
C TYR A 301 -19.68 -3.85 -8.72
N PHE A 302 -20.77 -4.61 -8.55
CA PHE A 302 -21.05 -5.89 -9.25
C PHE A 302 -19.93 -6.92 -9.16
N ILE A 303 -19.12 -6.79 -8.12
CA ILE A 303 -18.06 -7.74 -7.85
C ILE A 303 -18.63 -8.81 -6.93
N GLU A 304 -18.76 -10.00 -7.47
CA GLU A 304 -19.19 -11.17 -6.71
C GLU A 304 -17.98 -11.90 -6.16
N ILE A 305 -17.92 -12.01 -4.85
CA ILE A 305 -16.83 -12.68 -4.13
C ILE A 305 -17.40 -13.93 -3.49
N LEU A 306 -17.26 -15.08 -4.19
CA LEU A 306 -17.79 -16.40 -3.80
C LEU A 306 -16.71 -17.37 -3.29
N ASP A 307 -15.53 -16.88 -2.93
CA ASP A 307 -14.40 -17.70 -2.47
C ASP A 307 -14.50 -17.93 -0.97
N ASP A 308 -14.69 -19.17 -0.56
CA ASP A 308 -14.82 -19.59 0.86
C ASP A 308 -13.54 -19.26 1.65
N GLU A 309 -12.37 -19.47 1.07
CA GLU A 309 -11.08 -19.16 1.71
C GLU A 309 -10.94 -17.65 1.93
N PHE A 310 -11.29 -16.86 0.91
CA PHE A 310 -11.33 -15.41 1.06
C PHE A 310 -12.30 -14.99 2.16
N PHE A 311 -13.50 -15.54 2.18
CA PHE A 311 -14.53 -15.19 3.18
C PHE A 311 -14.05 -15.45 4.60
N VAL A 312 -13.43 -16.61 4.85
CA VAL A 312 -12.86 -16.96 6.17
C VAL A 312 -11.77 -15.95 6.57
N ASN A 313 -10.79 -15.73 5.70
CA ASN A 313 -9.67 -14.81 5.96
C ASN A 313 -10.14 -13.37 6.17
N PHE A 314 -11.08 -12.93 5.35
CA PHE A 314 -11.68 -11.60 5.45
C PHE A 314 -12.43 -11.44 6.79
N THR A 315 -13.24 -12.41 7.19
CA THR A 315 -13.99 -12.35 8.45
C THR A 315 -13.06 -12.31 9.66
N LEU A 316 -11.99 -13.11 9.68
CA LEU A 316 -10.97 -13.07 10.73
C LEU A 316 -10.27 -11.71 10.78
N HIS A 317 -9.96 -11.15 9.62
CA HIS A 317 -9.36 -9.82 9.53
C HIS A 317 -10.30 -8.72 10.06
N ILE A 318 -11.59 -8.73 9.65
CA ILE A 318 -12.60 -7.75 10.11
C ILE A 318 -12.78 -7.82 11.63
N ARG A 319 -12.85 -9.02 12.22
CA ARG A 319 -12.87 -9.19 13.67
C ARG A 319 -11.69 -8.49 14.34
N ASN A 320 -10.48 -8.77 13.86
CA ASN A 320 -9.25 -8.20 14.42
C ASN A 320 -9.17 -6.68 14.23
N LEU A 321 -9.59 -6.17 13.08
CA LEU A 321 -9.64 -4.74 12.78
C LEU A 321 -10.58 -4.00 13.75
N ILE A 322 -11.80 -4.51 13.92
CA ILE A 322 -12.79 -3.92 14.85
C ILE A 322 -12.27 -3.97 16.29
N PHE A 323 -11.64 -5.07 16.68
CA PHE A 323 -11.01 -5.20 17.99
C PHE A 323 -9.91 -4.14 18.18
N ARG A 324 -9.01 -3.97 17.19
CA ARG A 324 -7.97 -2.93 17.23
C ARG A 324 -8.55 -1.51 17.29
N ALA A 325 -9.59 -1.24 16.50
CA ALA A 325 -10.25 0.05 16.49
C ALA A 325 -10.87 0.40 17.85
N LYS A 326 -11.62 -0.53 18.45
CA LYS A 326 -12.27 -0.36 19.76
C LYS A 326 -11.28 -0.21 20.93
N ASN A 327 -10.06 -0.77 20.79
CA ASN A 327 -9.04 -0.74 21.84
C ASN A 327 -7.86 0.22 21.54
N GLU A 328 -7.99 1.09 20.52
CA GLU A 328 -6.94 2.04 20.08
C GLU A 328 -5.57 1.39 19.75
N GLN A 329 -5.59 0.12 19.31
CA GLN A 329 -4.40 -0.66 18.95
C GLN A 329 -4.14 -0.68 17.43
N MET A 330 -4.48 0.40 16.73
CA MET A 330 -4.34 0.50 15.28
C MET A 330 -2.90 0.22 14.83
N ALA A 331 -2.77 -0.65 13.83
CA ALA A 331 -1.49 -1.01 13.24
C ALA A 331 -1.06 0.03 12.19
N LYS A 332 0.25 0.26 12.05
CA LYS A 332 0.81 0.99 10.91
C LYS A 332 1.08 0.03 9.76
N ASN A 333 0.91 0.53 8.53
CA ASN A 333 1.23 -0.23 7.34
C ASN A 333 2.21 0.56 6.47
N PRO A 334 3.48 0.12 6.34
CA PRO A 334 4.48 0.84 5.56
C PRO A 334 4.18 0.87 4.05
N LEU A 335 3.29 0.00 3.57
CA LEU A 335 2.89 -0.09 2.17
C LEU A 335 1.63 0.71 1.82
N THR A 336 1.03 1.44 2.77
CA THR A 336 -0.20 2.23 2.55
C THR A 336 -0.07 3.14 1.34
N HIS A 337 0.99 3.94 1.28
CA HIS A 337 1.23 4.84 0.16
C HIS A 337 1.38 4.08 -1.16
N LYS A 338 2.17 3.00 -1.19
CA LYS A 338 2.40 2.20 -2.39
C LYS A 338 1.13 1.54 -2.89
N LEU A 339 0.32 0.93 -2.00
CA LEU A 339 -0.95 0.30 -2.35
C LEU A 339 -1.94 1.29 -2.95
N LYS A 340 -2.11 2.43 -2.31
CA LYS A 340 -3.00 3.49 -2.76
C LYS A 340 -2.68 3.95 -4.19
N HIS A 341 -1.38 4.06 -4.50
CA HIS A 341 -0.93 4.56 -5.79
C HIS A 341 -0.83 3.49 -6.89
N SER A 342 -0.47 2.25 -6.53
CA SER A 342 -0.30 1.17 -7.52
C SER A 342 -1.58 0.41 -7.82
N TYR A 343 -2.55 0.41 -6.88
CA TYR A 343 -3.79 -0.38 -6.99
C TYR A 343 -5.02 0.45 -6.59
N PRO A 344 -5.30 1.57 -7.27
CA PRO A 344 -6.32 2.53 -6.86
C PRO A 344 -7.73 1.93 -6.79
N LEU A 345 -8.12 1.03 -7.69
CA LEU A 345 -9.42 0.36 -7.65
C LEU A 345 -9.57 -0.55 -6.43
N ILE A 346 -8.54 -1.36 -6.13
CA ILE A 346 -8.53 -2.23 -4.94
C ILE A 346 -8.59 -1.39 -3.67
N TYR A 347 -7.86 -0.28 -3.66
CA TYR A 347 -7.86 0.65 -2.54
C TYR A 347 -9.23 1.33 -2.36
N GLU A 348 -9.92 1.69 -3.45
CA GLU A 348 -11.27 2.24 -3.42
C GLU A 348 -12.28 1.27 -2.80
N LEU A 349 -12.24 0.00 -3.18
CA LEU A 349 -13.07 -1.04 -2.56
C LEU A 349 -12.81 -1.15 -1.05
N ALA A 350 -11.53 -1.06 -0.64
CA ALA A 350 -11.16 -1.08 0.77
C ALA A 350 -11.67 0.16 1.53
N VAL A 351 -11.62 1.33 0.92
CA VAL A 351 -12.20 2.57 1.48
C VAL A 351 -13.70 2.42 1.67
N PHE A 352 -14.41 1.91 0.66
CA PHE A 352 -15.84 1.66 0.76
C PHE A 352 -16.19 0.69 1.89
N ILE A 353 -15.51 -0.47 1.97
CA ILE A 353 -15.72 -1.45 3.03
C ILE A 353 -15.45 -0.82 4.40
N SER A 354 -14.34 -0.08 4.54
CA SER A 354 -14.00 0.63 5.78
C SER A 354 -15.09 1.60 6.21
N ASN A 355 -15.66 2.36 5.27
CA ASN A 355 -16.77 3.26 5.55
C ASN A 355 -18.00 2.49 6.06
N GLN A 356 -18.36 1.38 5.41
CA GLN A 356 -19.49 0.56 5.87
C GLN A 356 -19.26 0.02 7.28
N ILE A 357 -18.04 -0.42 7.61
CA ILE A 357 -17.70 -0.88 8.96
C ILE A 357 -17.81 0.27 9.97
N GLN A 358 -17.29 1.45 9.65
CA GLN A 358 -17.38 2.63 10.52
C GLN A 358 -18.82 2.99 10.84
N LEU A 359 -19.71 2.94 9.84
CA LEU A 359 -21.13 3.23 10.01
C LEU A 359 -21.85 2.15 10.85
N MET A 360 -21.55 0.86 10.64
CA MET A 360 -22.21 -0.25 11.31
C MET A 360 -21.74 -0.44 12.75
N GLU A 361 -20.44 -0.20 13.01
CA GLU A 361 -19.80 -0.47 14.30
C GLU A 361 -19.56 0.79 15.15
N ASN A 362 -19.83 1.97 14.60
CA ASN A 362 -19.57 3.28 15.23
C ASN A 362 -18.13 3.42 15.74
N ILE A 363 -17.16 3.09 14.87
CA ILE A 363 -15.73 3.17 15.12
C ILE A 363 -15.05 4.06 14.09
N HIS A 364 -13.81 4.49 14.38
CA HIS A 364 -12.98 5.19 13.41
C HIS A 364 -11.86 4.29 12.91
N ILE A 365 -11.68 4.20 11.58
CA ILE A 365 -10.64 3.38 10.92
C ILE A 365 -9.63 4.32 10.25
N LYS A 366 -8.34 4.13 10.56
CA LYS A 366 -7.24 4.90 9.98
C LYS A 366 -6.85 4.35 8.60
N GLU A 367 -6.18 5.19 7.80
CA GLU A 367 -5.74 4.88 6.43
C GLU A 367 -4.86 3.61 6.35
N ASP A 368 -4.02 3.36 7.35
CA ASP A 368 -3.22 2.14 7.43
C ASP A 368 -4.06 0.86 7.52
N GLU A 369 -5.16 0.88 8.25
CA GLU A 369 -6.08 -0.26 8.34
C GLU A 369 -6.89 -0.49 7.05
N ILE A 370 -7.21 0.59 6.33
CA ILE A 370 -7.81 0.51 4.98
C ILE A 370 -6.88 -0.28 4.05
N SER A 371 -5.58 -0.03 4.14
CA SER A 371 -4.58 -0.73 3.34
C SER A 371 -4.50 -2.24 3.65
N TYR A 372 -4.73 -2.66 4.88
CA TYR A 372 -4.82 -4.10 5.20
C TYR A 372 -6.06 -4.75 4.59
N ILE A 373 -7.21 -4.05 4.54
CA ILE A 373 -8.38 -4.52 3.79
C ILE A 373 -8.05 -4.64 2.31
N ALA A 374 -7.33 -3.64 1.75
CA ALA A 374 -6.92 -3.65 0.35
C ALA A 374 -6.03 -4.86 0.01
N PHE A 375 -5.14 -5.31 0.92
CA PHE A 375 -4.35 -6.54 0.72
C PHE A 375 -5.23 -7.78 0.59
N HIS A 376 -6.24 -7.94 1.44
CA HIS A 376 -7.16 -9.08 1.34
C HIS A 376 -7.92 -9.07 0.01
N ILE A 377 -8.43 -7.92 -0.40
CA ILE A 377 -9.14 -7.76 -1.67
C ILE A 377 -8.18 -8.02 -2.84
N GLY A 378 -6.97 -7.46 -2.82
CA GLY A 378 -5.97 -7.62 -3.87
C GLY A 378 -5.58 -9.08 -4.07
N SER A 379 -5.36 -9.85 -3.00
CA SER A 379 -5.04 -11.27 -3.10
C SER A 379 -6.18 -12.10 -3.72
N TYR A 380 -7.43 -11.72 -3.51
CA TYR A 380 -8.58 -12.32 -4.18
C TYR A 380 -8.57 -12.01 -5.69
N PHE A 381 -8.37 -10.74 -6.06
CA PHE A 381 -8.33 -10.35 -7.47
C PHE A 381 -7.17 -10.98 -8.22
N GLU A 382 -5.98 -11.08 -7.65
CA GLU A 382 -4.85 -11.78 -8.28
C GLU A 382 -5.17 -13.24 -8.59
N ARG A 383 -5.87 -13.93 -7.67
CA ARG A 383 -6.33 -15.30 -7.91
C ARG A 383 -7.43 -15.36 -8.99
N LYS A 384 -8.33 -14.39 -9.04
CA LYS A 384 -9.46 -14.35 -9.98
C LYS A 384 -9.05 -13.96 -11.39
N VAL A 385 -8.10 -13.02 -11.56
CA VAL A 385 -7.58 -12.62 -12.87
C VAL A 385 -7.00 -13.80 -13.65
N SER A 386 -6.48 -14.82 -12.95
CA SER A 386 -6.08 -16.08 -13.57
C SER A 386 -7.26 -16.92 -14.11
N LEU A 387 -8.50 -16.58 -13.77
CA LEU A 387 -9.71 -17.34 -14.14
C LEU A 387 -10.61 -16.62 -15.17
N GLU A 388 -10.43 -15.32 -15.44
CA GLU A 388 -11.37 -14.54 -16.26
C GLU A 388 -10.97 -14.41 -17.73
N LYS A 389 -11.89 -14.84 -18.56
CA LYS A 389 -12.00 -14.72 -20.03
C LYS A 389 -10.93 -15.44 -20.83
N LYS A 390 -11.08 -16.75 -20.85
CA LYS A 390 -10.40 -17.59 -21.84
C LYS A 390 -10.72 -17.13 -23.26
N ILE A 391 -9.73 -17.13 -24.11
CA ILE A 391 -9.88 -16.98 -25.56
C ILE A 391 -10.56 -18.24 -26.10
N LEU A 392 -11.71 -18.09 -26.73
CA LEU A 392 -12.43 -19.20 -27.34
C LEU A 392 -11.67 -19.67 -28.57
N CYS A 393 -11.23 -20.92 -28.55
CA CYS A 393 -10.30 -21.46 -29.54
C CYS A 393 -10.89 -22.64 -30.28
N ALA A 394 -10.68 -22.68 -31.61
CA ALA A 394 -10.85 -23.88 -32.41
C ALA A 394 -9.48 -24.47 -32.75
N VAL A 395 -9.36 -25.79 -32.67
CA VAL A 395 -8.16 -26.53 -33.08
C VAL A 395 -8.42 -27.28 -34.37
N ILE A 396 -7.63 -27.00 -35.40
CA ILE A 396 -7.67 -27.72 -36.70
C ILE A 396 -6.46 -28.62 -36.77
N CYS A 397 -6.68 -29.92 -36.65
CA CYS A 397 -5.64 -30.92 -36.68
C CYS A 397 -6.15 -32.22 -37.26
N PRO A 398 -5.51 -32.78 -38.31
CA PRO A 398 -5.90 -34.10 -38.85
C PRO A 398 -5.84 -35.16 -37.74
N ASN A 399 -6.86 -36.02 -37.75
CA ASN A 399 -6.90 -37.13 -36.80
C ASN A 399 -5.99 -38.28 -37.29
N TYR A 400 -4.70 -38.18 -36.92
CA TYR A 400 -3.70 -39.19 -37.30
C TYR A 400 -3.11 -39.83 -36.02
N TYR A 401 -3.50 -41.09 -35.76
CA TYR A 401 -3.21 -41.78 -34.49
C TYR A 401 -3.59 -40.91 -33.28
N ASP A 402 -2.74 -40.87 -32.24
CA ASP A 402 -2.97 -40.09 -31.00
C ASP A 402 -2.54 -38.63 -31.12
N MET A 403 -2.08 -38.14 -32.27
CA MET A 403 -1.48 -36.81 -32.46
C MET A 403 -2.44 -35.68 -32.07
N GLN A 404 -3.69 -35.77 -32.49
CA GLN A 404 -4.73 -34.77 -32.17
C GLN A 404 -4.99 -34.72 -30.66
N VAL A 405 -5.11 -35.90 -30.02
CA VAL A 405 -5.35 -36.01 -28.58
C VAL A 405 -4.18 -35.43 -27.77
N GLN A 406 -2.92 -35.76 -28.17
CA GLN A 406 -1.73 -35.24 -27.52
C GLN A 406 -1.58 -33.73 -27.69
N LEU A 407 -1.93 -33.19 -28.87
CA LEU A 407 -1.89 -31.73 -29.09
C LEU A 407 -2.87 -31.03 -28.18
N ILE A 408 -4.13 -31.49 -28.09
CA ILE A 408 -5.17 -30.93 -27.23
C ILE A 408 -4.72 -30.97 -25.77
N GLN A 409 -4.26 -32.12 -25.26
CA GLN A 409 -3.81 -32.25 -23.87
C GLN A 409 -2.64 -31.30 -23.53
N LYS A 410 -1.72 -31.09 -24.46
CA LYS A 410 -0.61 -30.15 -24.26
C LYS A 410 -1.08 -28.71 -24.24
N LEU A 411 -2.00 -28.30 -25.12
CA LEU A 411 -2.61 -26.97 -25.16
C LEU A 411 -3.41 -26.72 -23.89
N GLU A 412 -4.29 -27.64 -23.48
CA GLU A 412 -5.05 -27.55 -22.24
C GLU A 412 -4.14 -27.46 -21.02
N LYS A 413 -3.10 -28.28 -20.93
CA LYS A 413 -2.15 -28.25 -19.82
C LYS A 413 -1.38 -26.93 -19.71
N LYS A 414 -0.99 -26.33 -20.83
CA LYS A 414 -0.16 -25.12 -20.85
C LYS A 414 -1.00 -23.84 -20.75
N PHE A 415 -2.17 -23.83 -21.36
CA PHE A 415 -3.00 -22.63 -21.52
C PHE A 415 -4.39 -22.77 -20.87
N HIS A 416 -4.56 -23.70 -19.93
CA HIS A 416 -5.86 -24.00 -19.33
C HIS A 416 -6.54 -22.75 -18.72
N ASP A 417 -5.75 -21.78 -18.25
CA ASP A 417 -6.24 -20.50 -17.69
C ASP A 417 -6.55 -19.44 -18.76
N SER A 418 -6.05 -19.61 -19.98
CA SER A 418 -6.06 -18.57 -21.02
C SER A 418 -6.85 -18.95 -22.26
N LEU A 419 -6.99 -20.25 -22.53
CA LEU A 419 -7.71 -20.80 -23.70
C LEU A 419 -8.84 -21.73 -23.27
N GLU A 420 -9.93 -21.68 -24.01
CA GLU A 420 -10.99 -22.67 -23.97
C GLU A 420 -11.19 -23.28 -25.37
N ILE A 421 -10.91 -24.56 -25.51
CA ILE A 421 -11.05 -25.27 -26.80
C ILE A 421 -12.50 -25.66 -26.94
N ILE A 422 -13.24 -24.90 -27.73
CA ILE A 422 -14.67 -25.11 -27.96
C ILE A 422 -14.97 -26.04 -29.17
N LYS A 423 -14.02 -26.19 -30.09
CA LYS A 423 -14.17 -27.04 -31.27
C LYS A 423 -12.84 -27.65 -31.67
N VAL A 424 -12.88 -28.91 -32.04
CA VAL A 424 -11.77 -29.63 -32.69
C VAL A 424 -12.27 -30.19 -34.01
N SER A 425 -11.57 -29.91 -35.10
CA SER A 425 -11.90 -30.40 -36.44
C SER A 425 -10.66 -30.84 -37.20
N SER A 426 -10.82 -31.72 -38.14
CA SER A 426 -9.81 -32.06 -39.14
C SER A 426 -9.93 -31.25 -40.44
N ASP A 427 -10.99 -30.45 -40.57
CA ASP A 427 -11.27 -29.63 -41.76
C ASP A 427 -11.54 -28.16 -41.35
N SER A 428 -10.91 -27.24 -42.07
CA SER A 428 -11.07 -25.80 -41.84
C SER A 428 -12.49 -25.29 -42.19
N SER A 429 -13.17 -25.93 -43.11
CA SER A 429 -14.50 -25.52 -43.53
C SER A 429 -15.58 -25.61 -42.43
N GLU A 430 -15.40 -26.52 -41.47
CA GLU A 430 -16.31 -26.67 -40.32
C GLU A 430 -16.17 -25.55 -39.27
N VAL A 431 -15.02 -24.89 -39.25
CA VAL A 431 -14.68 -23.84 -38.23
C VAL A 431 -15.11 -22.46 -38.72
N ALA A 432 -15.10 -22.24 -40.04
CA ALA A 432 -15.48 -20.95 -40.65
C ALA A 432 -16.97 -20.57 -40.43
N LEU A 433 -17.80 -21.50 -39.94
CA LEU A 433 -19.23 -21.29 -39.67
C LEU A 433 -19.54 -20.92 -38.20
N LEU A 434 -18.54 -20.83 -37.34
CA LEU A 434 -18.74 -20.53 -35.90
C LEU A 434 -18.53 -19.03 -35.63
N GLU A 435 -19.58 -18.35 -35.21
CA GLU A 435 -19.58 -16.90 -34.94
C GLU A 435 -18.82 -16.50 -33.65
N GLU A 436 -18.43 -17.45 -32.78
CA GLU A 436 -17.91 -17.17 -31.43
C GLU A 436 -16.43 -17.54 -31.22
N ILE A 437 -15.65 -17.75 -32.30
CA ILE A 437 -14.23 -18.13 -32.18
C ILE A 437 -13.34 -16.88 -32.19
N ASP A 438 -12.45 -16.79 -31.21
CA ASP A 438 -11.44 -15.72 -31.10
C ASP A 438 -10.11 -16.07 -31.76
N LEU A 439 -9.73 -17.36 -31.75
CA LEU A 439 -8.45 -17.87 -32.23
C LEU A 439 -8.59 -19.25 -32.88
N ILE A 440 -7.91 -19.45 -33.97
CA ILE A 440 -7.77 -20.77 -34.60
C ILE A 440 -6.32 -21.23 -34.41
N ILE A 441 -6.11 -22.41 -33.82
CA ILE A 441 -4.79 -23.06 -33.75
C ILE A 441 -4.82 -24.22 -34.77
N SER A 442 -3.93 -24.20 -35.78
CA SER A 442 -3.95 -25.15 -36.85
C SER A 442 -2.59 -25.78 -37.11
N THR A 443 -2.55 -27.10 -37.32
CA THR A 443 -1.39 -27.82 -37.84
C THR A 443 -1.35 -27.88 -39.37
N LEU A 444 -2.37 -27.29 -40.04
CA LEU A 444 -2.48 -27.16 -41.48
C LEU A 444 -2.33 -25.68 -41.89
N PRO A 445 -1.72 -25.38 -43.03
CA PRO A 445 -1.70 -24.01 -43.54
C PRO A 445 -3.12 -23.60 -43.94
N LEU A 446 -3.62 -22.54 -43.33
CA LEU A 446 -4.93 -21.95 -43.62
C LEU A 446 -4.78 -20.80 -44.62
N GLN A 447 -5.76 -20.67 -45.53
CA GLN A 447 -5.91 -19.47 -46.37
C GLN A 447 -6.41 -18.34 -45.46
N LYS A 448 -6.25 -17.05 -45.89
CA LYS A 448 -6.65 -15.88 -45.11
C LYS A 448 -8.07 -16.05 -44.56
N GLU A 449 -8.15 -16.30 -43.25
CA GLU A 449 -9.38 -16.40 -42.48
C GLU A 449 -9.78 -15.05 -41.92
N GLN A 450 -11.07 -14.85 -41.62
CA GLN A 450 -11.55 -13.65 -40.91
C GLN A 450 -11.15 -13.66 -39.44
N VAL A 451 -10.97 -14.87 -38.87
CA VAL A 451 -10.53 -15.07 -37.47
C VAL A 451 -9.00 -15.20 -37.42
N PRO A 452 -8.34 -14.60 -36.46
CA PRO A 452 -6.90 -14.77 -36.22
C PRO A 452 -6.52 -16.25 -36.12
N SER A 453 -5.47 -16.66 -36.85
CA SER A 453 -5.03 -18.05 -36.87
C SER A 453 -3.54 -18.18 -36.57
N VAL A 454 -3.18 -19.26 -35.86
CA VAL A 454 -1.80 -19.63 -35.51
C VAL A 454 -1.49 -20.98 -36.14
N PHE A 455 -0.46 -21.02 -36.98
CA PHE A 455 0.08 -22.28 -37.48
C PHE A 455 1.06 -22.85 -36.45
N VAL A 456 0.91 -24.11 -36.06
CA VAL A 456 1.74 -24.79 -35.08
C VAL A 456 2.22 -26.14 -35.61
N HIS A 457 3.34 -26.61 -35.09
CA HIS A 457 3.80 -27.95 -35.41
C HIS A 457 2.92 -29.03 -34.77
N PRO A 458 2.75 -30.20 -35.38
CA PRO A 458 2.00 -31.30 -34.78
C PRO A 458 2.52 -31.73 -33.41
N TYR A 459 3.83 -31.58 -33.19
CA TYR A 459 4.49 -31.70 -31.90
C TYR A 459 4.97 -30.31 -31.48
N LEU A 460 4.21 -29.68 -30.58
CA LEU A 460 4.46 -28.29 -30.13
C LEU A 460 5.91 -28.10 -29.66
N THR A 461 6.55 -27.06 -30.17
CA THR A 461 7.85 -26.55 -29.78
C THR A 461 7.70 -25.38 -28.78
N GLU A 462 8.80 -24.96 -28.13
CA GLU A 462 8.77 -23.76 -27.26
C GLU A 462 8.40 -22.50 -28.06
N GLU A 463 8.84 -22.39 -29.31
CA GLU A 463 8.46 -21.28 -30.20
C GLU A 463 6.95 -21.25 -30.49
N ASP A 464 6.31 -22.43 -30.66
CA ASP A 464 4.85 -22.51 -30.83
C ASP A 464 4.13 -22.01 -29.56
N TYR A 465 4.60 -22.39 -28.37
CA TYR A 465 4.01 -21.92 -27.12
C TYR A 465 4.14 -20.39 -26.95
N GLU A 466 5.32 -19.83 -27.23
CA GLU A 466 5.56 -18.39 -27.17
C GLU A 466 4.68 -17.65 -28.18
N TYR A 467 4.53 -18.17 -29.39
CA TYR A 467 3.72 -17.55 -30.43
C TYR A 467 2.23 -17.59 -30.07
N ILE A 468 1.70 -18.72 -29.60
CA ILE A 468 0.33 -18.83 -29.10
C ILE A 468 0.09 -17.81 -27.98
N GLN A 469 0.99 -17.75 -26.98
CA GLN A 469 0.88 -16.80 -25.86
C GLN A 469 0.86 -15.34 -26.34
N SER A 470 1.68 -15.00 -27.31
CA SER A 470 1.72 -13.66 -27.90
C SER A 470 0.39 -13.28 -28.56
N GLN A 471 -0.25 -14.21 -29.27
CA GLN A 471 -1.54 -13.98 -29.91
C GLN A 471 -2.69 -13.88 -28.89
N ILE A 472 -2.67 -14.71 -27.83
CA ILE A 472 -3.63 -14.61 -26.72
C ILE A 472 -3.54 -13.22 -26.08
N ASN A 473 -2.33 -12.74 -25.76
CA ASN A 473 -2.12 -11.43 -25.18
C ASN A 473 -2.62 -10.30 -26.11
N LYS A 474 -2.35 -10.44 -27.41
CA LYS A 474 -2.80 -9.47 -28.42
C LYS A 474 -4.33 -9.42 -28.51
N LEU A 475 -4.99 -10.57 -28.54
CA LEU A 475 -6.45 -10.67 -28.64
C LEU A 475 -7.14 -10.11 -27.38
N ASN A 476 -6.64 -10.45 -26.21
CA ASN A 476 -7.13 -9.91 -24.95
C ASN A 476 -7.00 -8.38 -24.93
N LYS A 477 -5.87 -7.86 -25.35
CA LYS A 477 -5.65 -6.41 -25.48
C LYS A 477 -6.63 -5.76 -26.46
N GLN A 478 -6.85 -6.35 -27.64
CA GLN A 478 -7.79 -5.83 -28.64
C GLN A 478 -9.24 -5.84 -28.15
N LYS A 479 -9.68 -6.90 -27.45
CA LYS A 479 -11.03 -6.97 -26.85
C LYS A 479 -11.22 -5.87 -25.82
N LYS A 480 -10.23 -5.67 -24.94
CA LYS A 480 -10.24 -4.62 -23.91
C LYS A 480 -10.34 -3.22 -24.52
N ILE A 481 -9.53 -2.93 -25.53
CA ILE A 481 -9.50 -1.63 -26.23
C ILE A 481 -10.81 -1.33 -26.94
N ARG A 482 -11.38 -2.30 -27.68
CA ARG A 482 -12.64 -2.08 -28.42
C ARG A 482 -13.78 -1.71 -27.49
N ASN A 483 -13.87 -2.35 -26.34
CA ASN A 483 -14.86 -2.03 -25.32
C ASN A 483 -14.63 -0.63 -24.72
N LEU A 484 -13.38 -0.27 -24.42
CA LEU A 484 -13.05 1.01 -23.82
C LEU A 484 -13.31 2.21 -24.74
N LYS A 485 -12.97 2.11 -26.04
CA LYS A 485 -13.19 3.18 -27.01
C LYS A 485 -14.66 3.54 -27.18
N GLN A 486 -15.55 2.54 -27.16
CA GLN A 486 -16.98 2.74 -27.30
C GLN A 486 -17.57 3.62 -26.19
N TYR A 487 -16.93 3.64 -24.99
CA TYR A 487 -17.41 4.37 -23.82
C TYR A 487 -16.79 5.76 -23.67
N LEU A 488 -15.70 6.09 -24.41
CA LEU A 488 -15.12 7.43 -24.37
C LEU A 488 -16.13 8.50 -24.76
N ASP A 489 -16.75 8.34 -25.92
CA ASP A 489 -17.74 9.30 -26.44
C ASP A 489 -19.03 9.33 -25.59
N LEU A 490 -19.28 8.29 -24.79
CA LEU A 490 -20.46 8.20 -23.93
C LEU A 490 -20.29 8.95 -22.61
N TYR A 491 -19.08 8.98 -22.03
CA TYR A 491 -18.84 9.48 -20.68
C TYR A 491 -18.04 10.76 -20.62
N PHE A 492 -17.36 11.16 -21.71
CA PHE A 492 -16.67 12.44 -21.79
C PHE A 492 -17.50 13.44 -22.58
N ASP A 493 -17.52 14.68 -22.09
CA ASP A 493 -18.30 15.77 -22.65
C ASP A 493 -17.40 17.03 -22.68
N GLU A 494 -17.35 17.75 -23.83
CA GLU A 494 -16.57 18.96 -24.00
C GLU A 494 -16.97 20.03 -22.96
N ASP A 495 -18.25 20.13 -22.63
CA ASP A 495 -18.79 21.05 -21.63
C ASP A 495 -18.30 20.78 -20.19
N LEU A 496 -17.75 19.57 -19.95
CA LEU A 496 -17.16 19.14 -18.67
C LEU A 496 -15.62 19.16 -18.68
N PHE A 497 -15.01 19.75 -19.73
CA PHE A 497 -13.56 19.87 -19.84
C PHE A 497 -13.11 21.31 -19.57
N MET A 498 -12.17 21.49 -18.64
CA MET A 498 -11.69 22.80 -18.22
C MET A 498 -10.17 22.84 -18.17
N LYS A 499 -9.63 24.05 -18.40
CA LYS A 499 -8.18 24.29 -18.30
C LYS A 499 -7.89 25.53 -17.47
N ASN A 500 -6.85 25.41 -16.64
CA ASN A 500 -6.19 26.52 -15.96
C ASN A 500 -7.15 27.37 -15.08
N VAL A 501 -8.12 26.71 -14.43
CA VAL A 501 -8.92 27.33 -13.38
C VAL A 501 -8.21 27.12 -12.04
N TYR A 502 -7.85 28.21 -11.37
CA TYR A 502 -7.09 28.15 -10.11
C TYR A 502 -7.96 28.56 -8.93
N LEU A 503 -8.08 27.64 -7.95
CA LEU A 503 -8.86 27.82 -6.75
C LEU A 503 -7.96 27.60 -5.51
N ASP A 504 -8.44 28.05 -4.35
CA ASP A 504 -7.60 28.15 -3.14
C ASP A 504 -7.39 26.81 -2.42
N SER A 505 -8.25 25.80 -2.63
CA SER A 505 -8.19 24.52 -1.94
C SER A 505 -8.80 23.37 -2.75
N ASP A 506 -8.47 22.13 -2.39
CA ASP A 506 -9.10 20.90 -2.91
C ASP A 506 -10.63 20.92 -2.70
N GLU A 507 -11.11 21.38 -1.54
CA GLU A 507 -12.54 21.53 -1.29
C GLU A 507 -13.21 22.53 -2.26
N ALA A 508 -12.51 23.62 -2.63
CA ALA A 508 -13.02 24.59 -3.60
C ALA A 508 -13.10 23.99 -5.02
N TYR A 509 -12.11 23.18 -5.43
CA TYR A 509 -12.16 22.44 -6.69
C TYR A 509 -13.32 21.45 -6.72
N ILE A 510 -13.51 20.68 -5.65
CA ILE A 510 -14.62 19.73 -5.53
C ILE A 510 -15.96 20.46 -5.65
N ALA A 511 -16.13 21.56 -4.93
CA ALA A 511 -17.36 22.34 -4.97
C ALA A 511 -17.63 22.92 -6.38
N PHE A 512 -16.60 23.48 -7.03
CA PHE A 512 -16.72 24.06 -8.37
C PHE A 512 -17.10 22.99 -9.42
N MET A 513 -16.39 21.86 -9.46
CA MET A 513 -16.65 20.79 -10.43
C MET A 513 -17.99 20.09 -10.17
N SER A 514 -18.38 19.94 -8.90
CA SER A 514 -19.70 19.40 -8.55
C SER A 514 -20.83 20.33 -8.99
N ASN A 515 -20.64 21.64 -8.87
CA ASN A 515 -21.63 22.62 -9.34
C ASN A 515 -21.77 22.59 -10.86
N LEU A 516 -20.66 22.47 -11.59
CA LEU A 516 -20.69 22.32 -13.05
C LEU A 516 -21.45 21.06 -13.48
N LEU A 517 -21.19 19.92 -12.83
CA LEU A 517 -21.93 18.68 -13.07
C LEU A 517 -23.44 18.85 -12.75
N TYR A 518 -23.78 19.59 -11.70
CA TYR A 518 -25.17 19.89 -11.36
C TYR A 518 -25.84 20.78 -12.42
N GLU A 519 -25.21 21.87 -12.86
CA GLU A 519 -25.72 22.77 -13.89
C GLU A 519 -25.95 22.06 -15.23
N LYS A 520 -25.13 21.04 -15.54
CA LYS A 520 -25.27 20.21 -16.74
C LYS A 520 -26.23 19.01 -16.55
N GLY A 521 -26.84 18.87 -15.36
CA GLY A 521 -27.83 17.83 -15.07
C GLY A 521 -27.26 16.41 -14.90
N TYR A 522 -25.98 16.29 -14.52
CA TYR A 522 -25.36 15.00 -14.23
C TYR A 522 -25.61 14.54 -12.80
N VAL A 523 -25.73 15.46 -11.85
CA VAL A 523 -25.81 15.15 -10.42
C VAL A 523 -26.84 16.06 -9.71
N SER A 524 -27.24 15.67 -8.50
CA SER A 524 -28.04 16.50 -7.61
C SER A 524 -27.21 17.63 -6.95
N GLN A 525 -27.86 18.62 -6.38
CA GLN A 525 -27.23 19.75 -5.70
C GLN A 525 -26.36 19.32 -4.50
N ASP A 526 -26.70 18.21 -3.84
CA ASP A 526 -25.98 17.71 -2.67
C ASP A 526 -24.78 16.81 -3.02
N TYR A 527 -24.55 16.53 -4.29
CA TYR A 527 -23.46 15.64 -4.76
C TYR A 527 -22.08 16.03 -4.22
N GLY A 528 -21.76 17.33 -4.23
CA GLY A 528 -20.49 17.85 -3.74
C GLY A 528 -20.22 17.52 -2.27
N LYS A 529 -21.24 17.43 -1.43
CA LYS A 529 -21.09 17.03 -0.01
C LYS A 529 -20.62 15.58 0.10
N SER A 530 -21.21 14.68 -0.69
CA SER A 530 -20.84 13.27 -0.71
C SER A 530 -19.41 13.07 -1.23
N VAL A 531 -18.97 13.84 -2.23
CA VAL A 531 -17.57 13.82 -2.72
C VAL A 531 -16.61 14.29 -1.62
N LEU A 532 -16.94 15.37 -0.90
CA LEU A 532 -16.14 15.86 0.22
C LEU A 532 -16.05 14.86 1.38
N GLU A 533 -17.13 14.16 1.69
CA GLU A 533 -17.12 13.08 2.68
C GLU A 533 -16.16 11.96 2.27
N ARG A 534 -16.19 11.57 0.98
CA ARG A 534 -15.25 10.56 0.43
C ARG A 534 -13.80 11.04 0.52
N GLU A 535 -13.52 12.27 0.12
CA GLU A 535 -12.17 12.84 0.14
C GLU A 535 -11.58 12.87 1.56
N ARG A 536 -12.40 13.20 2.58
CA ARG A 536 -11.98 13.25 4.00
C ARG A 536 -11.60 11.90 4.59
N MET A 537 -12.08 10.80 4.03
CA MET A 537 -11.71 9.45 4.47
C MET A 537 -10.29 9.08 4.07
N SER A 538 -9.94 9.38 2.87
CA SER A 538 -8.61 9.23 2.28
C SER A 538 -8.56 10.06 1.01
N SER A 539 -7.55 10.91 0.85
CA SER A 539 -7.42 11.74 -0.33
C SER A 539 -7.45 10.91 -1.62
N THR A 540 -8.17 11.40 -2.62
CA THR A 540 -8.23 10.78 -3.96
C THR A 540 -7.07 11.15 -4.86
N SER A 541 -6.04 11.82 -4.35
CA SER A 541 -4.83 12.15 -5.09
C SER A 541 -3.90 10.94 -5.28
N PHE A 542 -3.26 10.88 -6.45
CA PHE A 542 -2.27 9.88 -6.82
C PHE A 542 -0.91 10.54 -7.08
N ASN A 543 0.19 9.80 -6.91
CA ASN A 543 1.57 10.30 -7.09
C ASN A 543 1.86 10.93 -8.46
N ASN A 544 1.02 10.69 -9.45
CA ASN A 544 1.24 11.12 -10.83
C ASN A 544 0.63 12.50 -11.13
N ASN A 545 0.50 13.37 -10.14
CA ASN A 545 -0.13 14.68 -10.27
C ASN A 545 -1.62 14.63 -10.64
N VAL A 546 -2.33 13.59 -10.23
CA VAL A 546 -3.77 13.39 -10.52
C VAL A 546 -4.56 13.29 -9.23
N ALA A 547 -5.77 13.86 -9.20
CA ALA A 547 -6.81 13.54 -8.24
C ALA A 547 -8.06 13.03 -8.97
N VAL A 548 -8.72 12.04 -8.38
CA VAL A 548 -9.95 11.45 -8.94
C VAL A 548 -11.08 11.53 -7.89
N PRO A 549 -11.59 12.74 -7.60
CA PRO A 549 -12.69 12.90 -6.64
C PRO A 549 -13.99 12.29 -7.19
N HIS A 550 -14.72 11.57 -6.34
CA HIS A 550 -15.99 10.92 -6.66
C HIS A 550 -16.83 10.72 -5.42
N SER A 551 -18.14 10.52 -5.59
CA SER A 551 -19.07 10.26 -4.49
C SER A 551 -18.95 8.83 -3.97
N MET A 552 -19.22 8.63 -2.67
CA MET A 552 -19.45 7.32 -2.07
C MET A 552 -20.76 6.68 -2.52
N HIS A 553 -21.69 7.44 -3.09
CA HIS A 553 -22.99 7.00 -3.55
C HIS A 553 -23.04 7.02 -5.08
N MET A 554 -23.71 6.03 -5.69
CA MET A 554 -23.95 6.01 -7.14
C MET A 554 -25.33 6.60 -7.42
N ASP A 555 -25.51 7.82 -6.98
CA ASP A 555 -26.76 8.58 -6.99
C ASP A 555 -26.78 9.69 -8.04
N ALA A 556 -25.85 9.66 -8.98
CA ALA A 556 -25.84 10.59 -10.10
C ALA A 556 -27.01 10.31 -11.07
N GLU A 557 -27.56 11.37 -11.66
CA GLU A 557 -28.59 11.28 -12.71
C GLU A 557 -28.04 10.72 -14.01
N LYS A 558 -26.77 11.05 -14.32
CA LYS A 558 -26.02 10.56 -15.47
C LYS A 558 -24.59 10.21 -15.07
N THR A 559 -24.05 9.16 -15.71
CA THR A 559 -22.62 8.87 -15.63
C THR A 559 -21.86 9.85 -16.52
N GLY A 560 -20.81 10.48 -15.96
CA GLY A 560 -19.99 11.44 -16.69
C GLY A 560 -18.68 11.71 -15.98
N ILE A 561 -17.72 12.24 -16.74
CA ILE A 561 -16.38 12.55 -16.27
C ILE A 561 -16.10 14.04 -16.51
N CYS A 562 -15.94 14.77 -15.43
CA CYS A 562 -15.56 16.19 -15.45
C CYS A 562 -14.05 16.30 -15.26
N ILE A 563 -13.37 17.00 -16.17
CA ILE A 563 -11.91 17.07 -16.22
C ILE A 563 -11.44 18.51 -16.05
N MET A 564 -10.43 18.69 -15.21
CA MET A 564 -9.70 19.94 -15.12
C MET A 564 -8.20 19.69 -15.26
N ILE A 565 -7.58 20.37 -16.20
CA ILE A 565 -6.13 20.32 -16.46
C ILE A 565 -5.51 21.67 -16.13
N LEU A 566 -4.40 21.64 -15.40
CA LEU A 566 -3.67 22.80 -14.92
C LEU A 566 -2.26 22.83 -15.48
N ASP A 567 -1.76 23.99 -15.93
CA ASP A 567 -0.39 24.16 -16.41
C ASP A 567 0.65 24.18 -15.27
N ARG A 568 0.21 24.45 -14.04
CA ARG A 568 1.04 24.38 -12.82
C ARG A 568 0.35 23.57 -11.74
N PRO A 569 1.13 22.80 -10.91
CA PRO A 569 0.56 21.97 -9.87
C PRO A 569 -0.04 22.81 -8.74
N VAL A 570 -1.18 22.34 -8.23
CA VAL A 570 -1.88 22.87 -7.05
C VAL A 570 -1.81 21.88 -5.89
N ASN A 571 -2.01 22.36 -4.67
CA ASN A 571 -2.04 21.49 -3.49
C ASN A 571 -3.37 20.73 -3.44
N TRP A 572 -3.29 19.43 -3.12
CA TRP A 572 -4.42 18.55 -2.90
C TRP A 572 -4.12 17.64 -1.70
N GLY A 573 -4.65 18.00 -0.55
CA GLY A 573 -4.24 17.37 0.71
C GLY A 573 -2.74 17.52 0.94
N LYS A 574 -2.02 16.38 0.98
CA LYS A 574 -0.55 16.33 1.16
C LYS A 574 0.22 16.30 -0.17
N GLU A 575 -0.46 16.09 -1.28
CA GLU A 575 0.11 15.90 -2.61
C GLU A 575 -0.07 17.16 -3.49
N LYS A 576 0.52 17.11 -4.68
CA LYS A 576 0.30 18.11 -5.72
C LYS A 576 -0.33 17.47 -6.94
N VAL A 577 -1.31 18.15 -7.54
CA VAL A 577 -2.04 17.68 -8.72
C VAL A 577 -2.06 18.71 -9.84
N GLN A 578 -2.09 18.24 -11.09
CA GLN A 578 -2.26 19.03 -12.30
C GLN A 578 -3.44 18.55 -13.16
N ALA A 579 -3.94 17.35 -12.91
CA ALA A 579 -5.16 16.84 -13.51
C ALA A 579 -6.14 16.44 -12.40
N ILE A 580 -7.37 16.92 -12.49
CA ILE A 580 -8.46 16.57 -11.58
C ILE A 580 -9.56 15.95 -12.44
N VAL A 581 -9.93 14.72 -12.14
CA VAL A 581 -10.89 13.90 -12.89
C VAL A 581 -12.03 13.54 -11.95
N MET A 582 -13.07 14.37 -11.92
CA MET A 582 -14.24 14.10 -11.09
C MET A 582 -15.23 13.18 -11.82
N ILE A 583 -15.67 12.13 -11.15
CA ILE A 583 -16.48 11.09 -11.75
C ILE A 583 -17.85 11.04 -11.08
N SER A 584 -18.91 11.16 -11.89
CA SER A 584 -20.28 10.91 -11.50
C SER A 584 -20.78 9.58 -12.06
N ILE A 585 -21.40 8.72 -11.23
CA ILE A 585 -21.82 7.37 -11.64
C ILE A 585 -23.31 7.19 -11.37
N ASN A 586 -24.06 6.88 -12.44
CA ASN A 586 -25.47 6.49 -12.35
C ASN A 586 -25.56 4.97 -12.05
N LYS A 587 -26.40 4.63 -11.07
CA LYS A 587 -26.58 3.23 -10.62
C LYS A 587 -27.01 2.26 -11.74
N HIS A 588 -27.72 2.72 -12.76
CA HIS A 588 -28.20 1.87 -13.87
C HIS A 588 -27.17 1.71 -14.99
N GLN A 589 -26.09 2.49 -15.01
CA GLN A 589 -25.03 2.45 -16.04
C GLN A 589 -23.72 1.83 -15.52
N ARG A 590 -23.68 1.43 -14.26
CA ARG A 590 -22.45 1.01 -13.57
C ARG A 590 -21.81 -0.26 -14.14
N GLU A 591 -22.59 -1.22 -14.63
CA GLU A 591 -22.06 -2.46 -15.26
C GLU A 591 -21.16 -2.16 -16.46
N LEU A 592 -21.56 -1.20 -17.28
CA LEU A 592 -20.82 -0.76 -18.44
C LEU A 592 -19.63 0.14 -18.05
N PHE A 593 -19.82 0.91 -16.97
CA PHE A 593 -18.81 1.87 -16.51
C PHE A 593 -17.63 1.20 -15.80
N SER A 594 -17.82 0.09 -15.09
CA SER A 594 -16.75 -0.53 -14.29
C SER A 594 -15.50 -0.94 -15.10
N PRO A 595 -15.59 -1.65 -16.25
CA PRO A 595 -14.42 -1.96 -17.09
C PRO A 595 -13.79 -0.70 -17.71
N PHE A 596 -14.60 0.30 -18.03
CA PHE A 596 -14.15 1.58 -18.55
C PHE A 596 -13.36 2.36 -17.49
N PHE A 597 -13.89 2.45 -16.26
CA PHE A 597 -13.25 3.09 -15.13
C PHE A 597 -11.87 2.48 -14.84
N GLU A 598 -11.76 1.15 -14.85
CA GLU A 598 -10.48 0.46 -14.69
C GLU A 598 -9.47 0.88 -15.77
N GLY A 599 -9.90 0.97 -17.03
CA GLY A 599 -9.04 1.42 -18.14
C GLY A 599 -8.55 2.85 -17.96
N VAL A 600 -9.45 3.77 -17.59
CA VAL A 600 -9.10 5.18 -17.31
C VAL A 600 -8.14 5.28 -16.13
N ILE A 601 -8.41 4.57 -15.03
CA ILE A 601 -7.52 4.56 -13.85
C ILE A 601 -6.14 4.00 -14.19
N ASN A 602 -6.05 2.94 -14.99
CA ASN A 602 -4.77 2.38 -15.41
C ASN A 602 -3.93 3.41 -16.20
N ILE A 603 -4.56 4.19 -17.11
CA ILE A 603 -3.89 5.28 -17.82
C ILE A 603 -3.41 6.35 -16.83
N LEU A 604 -4.26 6.78 -15.91
CA LEU A 604 -3.95 7.81 -14.94
C LEU A 604 -2.93 7.37 -13.87
N SER A 605 -2.74 6.07 -13.70
CA SER A 605 -1.75 5.51 -12.76
C SER A 605 -0.32 5.57 -13.29
N GLU A 606 -0.10 5.86 -14.57
CA GLU A 606 1.22 5.98 -15.18
C GLU A 606 1.61 7.44 -15.38
N TRP A 607 2.71 7.87 -14.76
CA TRP A 607 3.21 9.24 -14.87
C TRP A 607 3.43 9.74 -16.32
N LYS A 608 3.91 8.86 -17.21
CA LYS A 608 4.13 9.20 -18.63
C LYS A 608 2.81 9.59 -19.30
N ASN A 609 1.77 8.82 -19.08
CA ASN A 609 0.45 9.02 -19.66
C ASN A 609 -0.16 10.34 -19.15
N VAL A 610 -0.12 10.55 -17.84
CA VAL A 610 -0.63 11.79 -17.23
C VAL A 610 0.11 13.02 -17.73
N ASN A 611 1.45 12.97 -17.81
CA ASN A 611 2.26 14.07 -18.32
C ASN A 611 1.96 14.40 -19.80
N GLU A 612 1.47 13.44 -20.55
CA GLU A 612 1.00 13.64 -21.92
C GLU A 612 -0.38 14.26 -21.96
N LEU A 613 -1.31 13.80 -21.13
CA LEU A 613 -2.67 14.34 -21.00
C LEU A 613 -2.66 15.80 -20.50
N ILE A 614 -1.83 16.14 -19.54
CA ILE A 614 -1.67 17.51 -19.01
C ILE A 614 -1.26 18.50 -20.10
N LYS A 615 -0.51 18.06 -21.13
CA LYS A 615 -0.08 18.88 -22.26
C LYS A 615 -1.14 19.05 -23.35
N ALA A 616 -2.34 18.52 -23.16
CA ALA A 616 -3.42 18.69 -24.11
C ALA A 616 -3.75 20.18 -24.29
N LYS A 617 -3.93 20.60 -25.53
CA LYS A 617 -4.20 22.01 -25.88
C LYS A 617 -5.65 22.38 -25.60
N ASP A 618 -6.54 21.48 -25.95
CA ASP A 618 -8.00 21.58 -25.86
C ASP A 618 -8.63 20.20 -25.62
N TYR A 619 -9.94 20.13 -25.66
CA TYR A 619 -10.68 18.88 -25.46
C TYR A 619 -10.40 17.85 -26.56
N GLU A 620 -10.33 18.28 -27.82
CA GLU A 620 -10.08 17.39 -28.95
C GLU A 620 -8.70 16.72 -28.85
N ASP A 621 -7.65 17.51 -28.58
CA ASP A 621 -6.29 17.00 -28.34
C ASP A 621 -6.21 16.08 -27.10
N PHE A 622 -7.00 16.38 -26.06
CA PHE A 622 -7.11 15.50 -24.90
C PHE A 622 -7.73 14.15 -25.26
N MET A 623 -8.83 14.13 -26.01
CA MET A 623 -9.53 12.91 -26.43
C MET A 623 -8.68 12.07 -27.39
N ASP A 624 -7.95 12.69 -28.29
CA ASP A 624 -7.00 12.01 -29.20
C ASP A 624 -5.88 11.32 -28.41
N LYS A 625 -5.30 12.01 -27.42
CA LYS A 625 -4.28 11.44 -26.54
C LYS A 625 -4.85 10.30 -25.69
N MET A 626 -6.02 10.49 -25.09
CA MET A 626 -6.69 9.45 -24.27
C MET A 626 -6.98 8.20 -25.12
N THR A 627 -7.51 8.39 -26.34
CA THR A 627 -7.78 7.29 -27.26
C THR A 627 -6.50 6.52 -27.63
N ARG A 628 -5.41 7.25 -27.94
CA ARG A 628 -4.11 6.63 -28.23
C ARG A 628 -3.57 5.85 -27.03
N LEU A 629 -3.60 6.43 -25.83
CA LEU A 629 -3.12 5.79 -24.61
C LEU A 629 -3.93 4.51 -24.27
N LEU A 630 -5.23 4.49 -24.58
CA LEU A 630 -6.04 3.27 -24.47
C LEU A 630 -5.58 2.17 -25.45
N HIS A 631 -5.01 2.55 -26.61
CA HIS A 631 -4.43 1.60 -27.54
C HIS A 631 -3.08 1.05 -27.10
N GLU A 632 -2.31 1.83 -26.35
CA GLU A 632 -0.96 1.48 -25.89
C GLU A 632 -0.95 0.72 -24.55
N SER A 633 -1.99 0.90 -23.71
CA SER A 633 -2.16 0.24 -22.41
C SER A 633 -2.77 -1.16 -22.56
#